data_c3bf1243a40deae6609a68d799e58e63
#
_entry.id   c3bf1243a40deae6609a68d799e58e63
#
_cell.length_a   1.000
_cell.length_b   1.000
_cell.length_c   1.000
_cell.angle_alpha   90.00
_cell.angle_beta   90.00
_cell.angle_gamma   90.00
#
_symmetry.space_group_name_H-M   'P 1'
#
loop_
_entity.id
_entity.type
_entity.pdbx_description
1 polymer ?
#
loop_
_entity_poly.entity_id
_entity_poly.type
_entity_poly.pdbx_seq_one_letter_code
_entity_poly.pdbx_strand_id
1 'polypeptide(L)'
;MKKKILITGVTGFVGSHMADYILENFPNYQIYASKRYHLSRLDKIKHVYEKIKWVDCDITDPISSEKMIRFVNPNKIFHFAAESFVSPSWDHPHRYMSVNYNGTLNILEAMKKIKSNAKILIPGSGEEYGLLEKKDMPITEKTLINPVNPYAVSKVAQDYISYVYYKSFGVKAIRVRTFNHEGPRRENVFGISSYAYQIAKIEKSKSKNKNILVGHLKDKRNFTHVLDIVNAYWIATELCEVGKLYLIGNYNLKSIYTFQQALEKLKSLSKIKNLKHKIHTPFVRPTNVPFLITGKTEFEKLTGWKPKISFNQILSDTLNFWRSEV
;
A
#
# COMPACT_ATOMS: atom_id res chain seq x y z
N MET A 1 -22.22 15.31 16.80
CA MET A 1 -22.08 14.61 15.49
C MET A 1 -20.81 13.80 15.46
N LYS A 2 -20.81 12.58 14.87
CA LYS A 2 -19.59 11.79 14.69
C LYS A 2 -18.62 12.52 13.73
N LYS A 3 -17.31 12.45 14.03
CA LYS A 3 -16.27 12.92 13.08
C LYS A 3 -16.29 12.04 11.83
N LYS A 4 -16.03 12.61 10.68
CA LYS A 4 -16.10 11.92 9.38
C LYS A 4 -14.71 11.59 8.86
N ILE A 5 -14.53 10.36 8.42
CA ILE A 5 -13.34 9.89 7.72
C ILE A 5 -13.73 9.52 6.30
N LEU A 6 -12.96 9.96 5.32
CA LEU A 6 -13.07 9.51 3.94
C LEU A 6 -11.91 8.56 3.61
N ILE A 7 -12.23 7.37 3.08
CA ILE A 7 -11.24 6.42 2.57
C ILE A 7 -11.46 6.26 1.07
N THR A 8 -10.51 6.70 0.25
CA THR A 8 -10.50 6.33 -1.16
C THR A 8 -9.74 5.01 -1.32
N GLY A 9 -10.16 4.15 -2.25
CA GLY A 9 -9.53 2.85 -2.44
C GLY A 9 -9.81 1.84 -1.30
N VAL A 10 -10.91 2.00 -0.58
CA VAL A 10 -11.33 1.11 0.52
C VAL A 10 -11.48 -0.35 0.09
N THR A 11 -11.79 -0.61 -1.16
CA THR A 11 -11.95 -1.96 -1.74
C THR A 11 -10.62 -2.66 -2.04
N GLY A 12 -9.50 -1.94 -1.86
CA GLY A 12 -8.15 -2.45 -2.02
C GLY A 12 -7.60 -3.13 -0.75
N PHE A 13 -6.34 -3.59 -0.85
CA PHE A 13 -5.63 -4.27 0.22
C PHE A 13 -5.56 -3.43 1.51
N VAL A 14 -4.85 -2.30 1.47
CA VAL A 14 -4.66 -1.44 2.65
C VAL A 14 -5.95 -0.77 3.09
N GLY A 15 -6.78 -0.32 2.13
CA GLY A 15 -8.03 0.38 2.42
C GLY A 15 -9.03 -0.49 3.20
N SER A 16 -9.14 -1.78 2.86
CA SER A 16 -10.03 -2.70 3.57
C SER A 16 -9.59 -2.95 5.01
N HIS A 17 -8.28 -3.09 5.26
CA HIS A 17 -7.75 -3.19 6.62
C HIS A 17 -7.86 -1.89 7.41
N MET A 18 -7.74 -0.73 6.76
CA MET A 18 -7.95 0.56 7.43
C MET A 18 -9.39 0.75 7.86
N ALA A 19 -10.36 0.29 7.05
CA ALA A 19 -11.76 0.32 7.43
C ALA A 19 -12.03 -0.54 8.68
N ASP A 20 -11.51 -1.77 8.71
CA ASP A 20 -11.60 -2.64 9.88
C ASP A 20 -10.98 -1.99 11.12
N TYR A 21 -9.74 -1.50 10.98
CA TYR A 21 -9.00 -0.87 12.05
C TYR A 21 -9.75 0.34 12.66
N ILE A 22 -10.37 1.17 11.82
CA ILE A 22 -11.16 2.32 12.30
C ILE A 22 -12.45 1.85 12.99
N LEU A 23 -13.16 0.89 12.42
CA LEU A 23 -14.41 0.38 13.00
C LEU A 23 -14.18 -0.26 14.37
N GLU A 24 -13.06 -0.97 14.54
CA GLU A 24 -12.72 -1.66 15.80
C GLU A 24 -12.22 -0.70 16.88
N ASN A 25 -11.38 0.28 16.50
CA ASN A 25 -10.67 1.09 17.50
C ASN A 25 -11.26 2.49 17.70
N PHE A 26 -12.08 3.00 16.75
CA PHE A 26 -12.55 4.39 16.75
C PHE A 26 -14.05 4.50 16.45
N PRO A 27 -14.95 3.98 17.30
CA PRO A 27 -16.40 3.94 17.04
C PRO A 27 -17.06 5.33 16.92
N ASN A 28 -16.37 6.38 17.37
CA ASN A 28 -16.82 7.76 17.30
C ASN A 28 -16.66 8.38 15.90
N TYR A 29 -16.03 7.66 14.95
CA TYR A 29 -15.92 8.11 13.59
C TYR A 29 -16.97 7.43 12.69
N GLN A 30 -17.47 8.21 11.72
CA GLN A 30 -18.28 7.68 10.61
C GLN A 30 -17.36 7.53 9.39
N ILE A 31 -17.25 6.32 8.87
CA ILE A 31 -16.52 6.06 7.63
C ILE A 31 -17.40 6.36 6.43
N TYR A 32 -16.87 7.20 5.53
CA TYR A 32 -17.29 7.35 4.15
C TYR A 32 -16.23 6.72 3.26
N ALA A 33 -16.64 6.00 2.22
CA ALA A 33 -15.69 5.35 1.32
C ALA A 33 -16.09 5.54 -0.13
N SER A 34 -15.10 5.82 -0.98
CA SER A 34 -15.35 5.93 -2.42
C SER A 34 -15.29 4.57 -3.09
N LYS A 35 -16.21 4.36 -4.04
CA LYS A 35 -16.18 3.24 -4.99
C LYS A 35 -16.52 3.75 -6.39
N ARG A 36 -16.05 3.06 -7.42
CA ARG A 36 -16.37 3.41 -8.81
C ARG A 36 -17.62 2.65 -9.24
N TYR A 37 -18.79 3.09 -8.79
CA TYR A 37 -20.09 2.47 -9.09
C TYR A 37 -19.99 0.92 -9.13
N HIS A 38 -20.38 0.27 -10.25
CA HIS A 38 -20.30 -1.19 -10.43
C HIS A 38 -18.89 -1.72 -10.76
N LEU A 39 -17.91 -0.83 -11.01
CA LEU A 39 -16.55 -1.24 -11.41
C LEU A 39 -15.65 -1.65 -10.22
N SER A 40 -16.03 -1.31 -9.01
CA SER A 40 -15.27 -1.68 -7.82
C SER A 40 -15.65 -3.07 -7.33
N ARG A 41 -14.64 -3.94 -7.15
CA ARG A 41 -14.82 -5.24 -6.51
C ARG A 41 -14.96 -5.05 -5.01
N LEU A 42 -15.94 -5.72 -4.39
CA LEU A 42 -16.28 -5.54 -2.98
C LEU A 42 -15.84 -6.70 -2.08
N ASP A 43 -15.19 -7.73 -2.64
CA ASP A 43 -14.88 -8.98 -1.96
C ASP A 43 -14.16 -8.76 -0.62
N LYS A 44 -13.18 -7.84 -0.59
CA LYS A 44 -12.37 -7.55 0.61
C LYS A 44 -13.09 -6.75 1.69
N ILE A 45 -14.28 -6.22 1.40
CA ILE A 45 -14.98 -5.28 2.30
C ILE A 45 -16.43 -5.70 2.62
N LYS A 46 -16.90 -6.84 2.07
CA LYS A 46 -18.26 -7.34 2.25
C LYS A 46 -18.68 -7.41 3.72
N HIS A 47 -17.80 -7.87 4.59
CA HIS A 47 -18.04 -8.10 6.03
C HIS A 47 -18.37 -6.83 6.81
N VAL A 48 -18.04 -5.65 6.28
CA VAL A 48 -18.33 -4.35 6.90
C VAL A 48 -19.07 -3.38 5.97
N TYR A 49 -19.61 -3.90 4.86
CA TYR A 49 -20.26 -3.08 3.83
C TYR A 49 -21.34 -2.15 4.39
N GLU A 50 -22.24 -2.67 5.23
CA GLU A 50 -23.35 -1.93 5.85
C GLU A 50 -22.90 -0.91 6.92
N LYS A 51 -21.67 -1.04 7.43
CA LYS A 51 -21.11 -0.12 8.41
C LYS A 51 -20.47 1.12 7.80
N ILE A 52 -20.38 1.17 6.47
CA ILE A 52 -19.70 2.20 5.69
C ILE A 52 -20.73 2.99 4.87
N LYS A 53 -20.59 4.31 4.83
CA LYS A 53 -21.35 5.15 3.91
C LYS A 53 -20.61 5.27 2.57
N TRP A 54 -21.24 4.83 1.51
CA TRP A 54 -20.66 4.76 0.18
C TRP A 54 -20.87 6.05 -0.62
N VAL A 55 -19.86 6.44 -1.39
CA VAL A 55 -19.92 7.54 -2.35
C VAL A 55 -19.38 7.04 -3.69
N ASP A 56 -20.15 7.20 -4.74
CA ASP A 56 -19.67 6.86 -6.08
C ASP A 56 -18.75 7.98 -6.57
N CYS A 57 -17.50 7.60 -6.87
CA CYS A 57 -16.48 8.52 -7.35
C CYS A 57 -15.37 7.77 -8.10
N ASP A 58 -15.10 8.19 -9.33
CA ASP A 58 -13.83 7.95 -9.98
C ASP A 58 -12.92 9.15 -9.71
N ILE A 59 -11.79 8.92 -9.03
CA ILE A 59 -10.87 10.00 -8.68
C ILE A 59 -10.20 10.65 -9.90
N THR A 60 -10.22 10.00 -11.06
CA THR A 60 -9.71 10.57 -12.31
C THR A 60 -10.63 11.63 -12.91
N ASP A 61 -11.88 11.68 -12.45
CA ASP A 61 -12.85 12.73 -12.80
C ASP A 61 -12.84 13.85 -11.74
N PRO A 62 -12.43 15.08 -12.12
CA PRO A 62 -12.35 16.20 -11.20
C PRO A 62 -13.71 16.62 -10.64
N ILE A 63 -14.79 16.51 -11.43
CA ILE A 63 -16.14 16.87 -11.01
C ILE A 63 -16.64 15.90 -9.94
N SER A 64 -16.44 14.60 -10.17
CA SER A 64 -16.80 13.55 -9.22
C SER A 64 -16.02 13.70 -7.91
N SER A 65 -14.72 13.97 -7.99
CA SER A 65 -13.86 14.23 -6.84
C SER A 65 -14.30 15.45 -6.03
N GLU A 66 -14.65 16.55 -6.69
CA GLU A 66 -15.15 17.76 -6.00
C GLU A 66 -16.49 17.49 -5.31
N LYS A 67 -17.45 16.85 -6.00
CA LYS A 67 -18.75 16.47 -5.43
C LYS A 67 -18.58 15.60 -4.18
N MET A 68 -17.70 14.59 -4.24
CA MET A 68 -17.42 13.71 -3.11
C MET A 68 -16.85 14.47 -1.91
N ILE A 69 -15.81 15.29 -2.10
CA ILE A 69 -15.18 16.04 -1.00
C ILE A 69 -16.17 17.03 -0.39
N ARG A 70 -16.96 17.73 -1.20
CA ARG A 70 -17.98 18.66 -0.74
C ARG A 70 -19.09 17.96 0.04
N PHE A 71 -19.62 16.84 -0.47
CA PHE A 71 -20.68 16.06 0.18
C PHE A 71 -20.24 15.47 1.52
N VAL A 72 -19.07 14.85 1.56
CA VAL A 72 -18.56 14.23 2.78
C VAL A 72 -18.13 15.29 3.79
N ASN A 73 -17.41 16.30 3.36
CA ASN A 73 -16.73 17.30 4.21
C ASN A 73 -16.01 16.62 5.40
N PRO A 74 -14.98 15.80 5.12
CA PRO A 74 -14.35 14.94 6.11
C PRO A 74 -13.43 15.70 7.08
N ASN A 75 -13.16 15.10 8.24
CA ASN A 75 -12.12 15.55 9.16
C ASN A 75 -10.74 14.96 8.80
N LYS A 76 -10.74 13.73 8.25
CA LYS A 76 -9.55 13.02 7.80
C LYS A 76 -9.83 12.32 6.47
N ILE A 77 -8.80 12.23 5.64
CA ILE A 77 -8.82 11.50 4.37
C ILE A 77 -7.65 10.52 4.35
N PHE A 78 -7.94 9.24 4.10
CA PHE A 78 -6.96 8.23 3.77
C PHE A 78 -7.04 7.96 2.27
N HIS A 79 -6.05 8.45 1.52
CA HIS A 79 -6.08 8.39 0.07
C HIS A 79 -5.32 7.18 -0.47
N PHE A 80 -6.00 6.02 -0.55
CA PHE A 80 -5.42 4.74 -0.99
C PHE A 80 -5.81 4.35 -2.43
N ALA A 81 -6.69 5.09 -3.09
CA ALA A 81 -7.02 4.85 -4.49
C ALA A 81 -5.79 5.11 -5.37
N ALA A 82 -5.23 4.05 -5.95
CA ALA A 82 -4.01 4.09 -6.76
C ALA A 82 -3.87 2.83 -7.62
N GLU A 83 -3.16 2.94 -8.73
CA GLU A 83 -2.55 1.79 -9.40
C GLU A 83 -1.26 1.46 -8.66
N SER A 84 -1.13 0.24 -8.12
CA SER A 84 -0.04 -0.13 -7.21
C SER A 84 0.83 -1.30 -7.67
N PHE A 85 0.39 -2.07 -8.67
CA PHE A 85 1.16 -3.18 -9.21
C PHE A 85 2.18 -2.68 -10.23
N VAL A 86 3.48 -2.84 -9.93
CA VAL A 86 4.56 -2.21 -10.71
C VAL A 86 4.63 -2.71 -12.14
N SER A 87 4.50 -4.05 -12.37
CA SER A 87 4.78 -4.64 -13.69
C SER A 87 3.92 -4.08 -14.84
N PRO A 88 2.58 -3.88 -14.72
CA PRO A 88 1.82 -3.30 -15.82
C PRO A 88 2.11 -1.82 -16.09
N SER A 89 2.90 -1.14 -15.25
CA SER A 89 3.19 0.27 -15.45
C SER A 89 4.01 0.54 -16.72
N TRP A 90 4.79 -0.43 -17.18
CA TRP A 90 5.53 -0.31 -18.44
C TRP A 90 4.60 -0.36 -19.66
N ASP A 91 3.54 -1.16 -19.60
CA ASP A 91 2.57 -1.29 -20.69
C ASP A 91 1.51 -0.18 -20.67
N HIS A 92 1.20 0.35 -19.48
CA HIS A 92 0.12 1.31 -19.27
C HIS A 92 0.57 2.58 -18.51
N PRO A 93 1.66 3.27 -18.89
CA PRO A 93 2.23 4.38 -18.11
C PRO A 93 1.24 5.53 -17.91
N HIS A 94 0.43 5.86 -18.92
CA HIS A 94 -0.60 6.89 -18.84
C HIS A 94 -1.66 6.59 -17.77
N ARG A 95 -2.03 5.32 -17.60
CA ARG A 95 -2.99 4.90 -16.57
C ARG A 95 -2.45 5.18 -15.17
N TYR A 96 -1.17 4.93 -14.93
CA TYR A 96 -0.52 5.21 -13.64
C TYR A 96 -0.46 6.71 -13.35
N MET A 97 -0.12 7.53 -14.33
CA MET A 97 -0.17 9.00 -14.18
C MET A 97 -1.60 9.50 -13.96
N SER A 98 -2.56 9.00 -14.74
CA SER A 98 -3.96 9.40 -14.60
C SER A 98 -4.52 9.10 -13.22
N VAL A 99 -4.28 7.90 -12.68
CA VAL A 99 -4.84 7.51 -11.38
C VAL A 99 -4.02 8.09 -10.23
N ASN A 100 -2.69 7.89 -10.23
CA ASN A 100 -1.87 8.23 -9.08
C ASN A 100 -1.61 9.74 -8.97
N TYR A 101 -1.31 10.42 -10.08
CA TYR A 101 -1.05 11.84 -10.08
C TYR A 101 -2.34 12.65 -10.25
N ASN A 102 -3.05 12.52 -11.38
CA ASN A 102 -4.25 13.33 -11.64
C ASN A 102 -5.36 13.05 -10.62
N GLY A 103 -5.55 11.78 -10.22
CA GLY A 103 -6.52 11.44 -9.17
C GLY A 103 -6.21 12.11 -7.84
N THR A 104 -4.95 12.17 -7.44
CA THR A 104 -4.53 12.90 -6.24
C THR A 104 -4.70 14.41 -6.42
N LEU A 105 -4.31 14.96 -7.57
CA LEU A 105 -4.49 16.36 -7.91
C LEU A 105 -5.95 16.78 -7.80
N ASN A 106 -6.87 15.98 -8.33
CA ASN A 106 -8.32 16.26 -8.28
C ASN A 106 -8.84 16.34 -6.82
N ILE A 107 -8.37 15.46 -5.93
CA ILE A 107 -8.72 15.52 -4.51
C ILE A 107 -8.15 16.79 -3.85
N LEU A 108 -6.89 17.12 -4.13
CA LEU A 108 -6.25 18.31 -3.58
C LEU A 108 -6.91 19.61 -4.08
N GLU A 109 -7.28 19.68 -5.37
CA GLU A 109 -8.06 20.78 -5.95
C GLU A 109 -9.43 20.92 -5.28
N ALA A 110 -10.13 19.81 -5.08
CA ALA A 110 -11.39 19.81 -4.37
C ALA A 110 -11.25 20.33 -2.94
N MET A 111 -10.22 19.89 -2.22
CA MET A 111 -9.94 20.36 -0.86
C MET A 111 -9.63 21.87 -0.83
N LYS A 112 -8.82 22.36 -1.77
CA LYS A 112 -8.50 23.77 -1.92
C LYS A 112 -9.77 24.62 -2.17
N LYS A 113 -10.61 24.20 -3.13
CA LYS A 113 -11.84 24.91 -3.50
C LYS A 113 -12.82 25.09 -2.34
N ILE A 114 -12.98 24.08 -1.49
CA ILE A 114 -13.89 24.16 -0.33
C ILE A 114 -13.19 24.67 0.94
N LYS A 115 -11.92 25.06 0.84
CA LYS A 115 -11.08 25.45 1.99
C LYS A 115 -11.11 24.37 3.10
N SER A 116 -10.98 23.11 2.72
CA SER A 116 -11.09 21.96 3.63
C SER A 116 -10.04 22.02 4.74
N ASN A 117 -10.49 21.82 5.97
CA ASN A 117 -9.60 21.71 7.13
C ASN A 117 -9.14 20.25 7.42
N ALA A 118 -9.54 19.29 6.59
CA ALA A 118 -9.19 17.90 6.73
C ALA A 118 -7.68 17.65 6.61
N LYS A 119 -7.14 16.75 7.43
CA LYS A 119 -5.82 16.17 7.16
C LYS A 119 -5.99 15.06 6.12
N ILE A 120 -5.16 15.07 5.07
CA ILE A 120 -5.10 14.01 4.08
C ILE A 120 -3.77 13.25 4.18
N LEU A 121 -3.83 11.93 4.39
CA LEU A 121 -2.67 11.05 4.31
C LEU A 121 -2.56 10.51 2.89
N ILE A 122 -1.39 10.71 2.28
CA ILE A 122 -1.08 10.33 0.91
C ILE A 122 0.12 9.38 0.91
N PRO A 123 -0.11 8.06 0.70
CA PRO A 123 0.98 7.10 0.62
C PRO A 123 1.72 7.19 -0.70
N GLY A 124 3.00 7.53 -0.63
CA GLY A 124 4.00 7.26 -1.64
C GLY A 124 4.51 5.82 -1.57
N SER A 125 5.70 5.58 -2.07
CA SER A 125 6.29 4.25 -2.18
C SER A 125 7.80 4.27 -1.97
N GLY A 126 8.35 3.23 -1.37
CA GLY A 126 9.79 2.99 -1.37
C GLY A 126 10.38 2.86 -2.79
N GLU A 127 9.57 2.46 -3.79
CA GLU A 127 10.00 2.40 -5.20
C GLU A 127 10.42 3.77 -5.77
N GLU A 128 10.06 4.89 -5.13
CA GLU A 128 10.50 6.23 -5.51
C GLU A 128 12.03 6.40 -5.40
N TYR A 129 12.65 5.65 -4.50
CA TYR A 129 14.12 5.62 -4.37
C TYR A 129 14.81 4.83 -5.47
N GLY A 130 14.09 3.91 -6.13
CA GLY A 130 14.53 3.20 -7.34
C GLY A 130 15.86 2.49 -7.18
N LEU A 131 16.75 2.70 -8.15
CA LEU A 131 18.02 1.99 -8.21
C LEU A 131 19.09 2.71 -7.37
N LEU A 132 19.38 2.13 -6.22
CA LEU A 132 20.41 2.57 -5.29
C LEU A 132 21.51 1.53 -5.13
N GLU A 133 22.71 1.97 -4.75
CA GLU A 133 23.81 1.10 -4.42
C GLU A 133 23.72 0.60 -2.96
N LYS A 134 24.45 -0.45 -2.64
CA LYS A 134 24.48 -1.00 -1.28
C LYS A 134 24.98 0.03 -0.25
N LYS A 135 25.88 0.94 -0.65
CA LYS A 135 26.40 2.02 0.22
C LYS A 135 25.34 3.03 0.62
N ASP A 136 24.25 3.14 -0.16
CA ASP A 136 23.14 4.08 0.11
C ASP A 136 22.12 3.51 1.10
N MET A 137 22.34 2.27 1.57
CA MET A 137 21.48 1.63 2.55
C MET A 137 21.97 1.90 3.98
N PRO A 138 21.09 2.04 4.94
CA PRO A 138 19.62 2.07 4.81
C PRO A 138 19.09 3.40 4.27
N ILE A 139 17.96 3.33 3.57
CA ILE A 139 17.25 4.51 3.03
C ILE A 139 16.70 5.37 4.19
N THR A 140 16.86 6.67 4.05
CA THR A 140 16.35 7.69 4.97
C THR A 140 15.57 8.77 4.20
N GLU A 141 14.95 9.72 4.91
CA GLU A 141 14.26 10.86 4.29
C GLU A 141 15.19 11.77 3.45
N LYS A 142 16.51 11.69 3.69
CA LYS A 142 17.53 12.46 2.96
C LYS A 142 18.09 11.75 1.73
N THR A 143 17.77 10.45 1.57
CA THR A 143 18.23 9.68 0.40
C THR A 143 17.60 10.25 -0.87
N LEU A 144 18.41 10.46 -1.91
CA LEU A 144 17.94 10.95 -3.20
C LEU A 144 17.01 9.92 -3.87
N ILE A 145 15.96 10.43 -4.49
CA ILE A 145 15.05 9.60 -5.29
C ILE A 145 15.66 9.33 -6.66
N ASN A 146 15.50 8.10 -7.16
CA ASN A 146 16.00 7.67 -8.46
C ASN A 146 15.02 6.65 -9.09
N PRO A 147 13.77 7.07 -9.43
CA PRO A 147 12.72 6.17 -9.92
C PRO A 147 13.13 5.54 -11.26
N VAL A 148 12.91 4.22 -11.39
CA VAL A 148 13.32 3.44 -12.58
C VAL A 148 12.16 2.68 -13.23
N ASN A 149 10.94 3.06 -12.92
CA ASN A 149 9.73 2.52 -13.55
C ASN A 149 8.60 3.56 -13.56
N PRO A 150 7.62 3.47 -14.49
CA PRO A 150 6.54 4.45 -14.59
C PRO A 150 5.65 4.56 -13.34
N TYR A 151 5.45 3.44 -12.60
CA TYR A 151 4.77 3.49 -11.30
C TYR A 151 5.52 4.39 -10.32
N ALA A 152 6.83 4.20 -10.16
CA ALA A 152 7.64 5.01 -9.25
C ALA A 152 7.60 6.50 -9.63
N VAL A 153 7.69 6.82 -10.93
CA VAL A 153 7.55 8.21 -11.44
C VAL A 153 6.19 8.79 -11.05
N SER A 154 5.10 8.04 -11.22
CA SER A 154 3.77 8.51 -10.84
C SER A 154 3.62 8.76 -9.34
N LYS A 155 4.30 7.96 -8.50
CA LYS A 155 4.31 8.14 -7.04
C LYS A 155 5.16 9.35 -6.63
N VAL A 156 6.29 9.59 -7.27
CA VAL A 156 7.08 10.82 -7.10
C VAL A 156 6.24 12.05 -7.44
N ALA A 157 5.55 12.04 -8.59
CA ALA A 157 4.68 13.15 -9.00
C ALA A 157 3.55 13.38 -7.97
N GLN A 158 2.93 12.29 -7.48
CA GLN A 158 1.91 12.34 -6.42
C GLN A 158 2.45 12.95 -5.12
N ASP A 159 3.64 12.56 -4.69
CA ASP A 159 4.29 13.05 -3.48
C ASP A 159 4.57 14.56 -3.58
N TYR A 160 5.21 14.99 -4.67
CA TYR A 160 5.59 16.39 -4.85
C TYR A 160 4.41 17.32 -5.09
N ILE A 161 3.37 16.92 -5.83
CA ILE A 161 2.17 17.76 -5.96
C ILE A 161 1.48 17.97 -4.62
N SER A 162 1.50 16.97 -3.74
CA SER A 162 0.97 17.09 -2.38
C SER A 162 1.74 18.12 -1.55
N TYR A 163 3.06 18.18 -1.70
CA TYR A 163 3.89 19.20 -1.09
C TYR A 163 3.62 20.60 -1.62
N VAL A 164 3.46 20.75 -2.93
CA VAL A 164 3.10 22.04 -3.58
C VAL A 164 1.77 22.55 -3.01
N TYR A 165 0.74 21.70 -2.92
CA TYR A 165 -0.56 22.10 -2.39
C TYR A 165 -0.52 22.49 -0.90
N TYR A 166 0.32 21.82 -0.12
CA TYR A 166 0.58 22.26 1.25
C TYR A 166 1.22 23.65 1.29
N LYS A 167 2.32 23.85 0.54
CA LYS A 167 3.09 25.10 0.57
C LYS A 167 2.32 26.29 0.01
N SER A 168 1.63 26.11 -1.11
CA SER A 168 0.99 27.20 -1.85
C SER A 168 -0.44 27.49 -1.39
N PHE A 169 -1.15 26.48 -0.88
CA PHE A 169 -2.59 26.61 -0.59
C PHE A 169 -2.97 26.16 0.82
N GLY A 170 -2.03 25.75 1.66
CA GLY A 170 -2.30 25.33 3.03
C GLY A 170 -3.07 24.01 3.17
N VAL A 171 -3.16 23.18 2.11
CA VAL A 171 -3.79 21.86 2.20
C VAL A 171 -3.01 20.98 3.17
N LYS A 172 -3.69 20.44 4.18
CA LYS A 172 -3.05 19.68 5.27
C LYS A 172 -2.65 18.26 4.84
N ALA A 173 -1.70 18.15 3.89
CA ALA A 173 -1.20 16.88 3.39
C ALA A 173 -0.12 16.30 4.31
N ILE A 174 -0.25 15.02 4.66
CA ILE A 174 0.76 14.20 5.33
C ILE A 174 1.29 13.22 4.29
N ARG A 175 2.56 13.34 3.97
CA ARG A 175 3.26 12.61 2.94
C ARG A 175 4.03 11.45 3.57
N VAL A 176 3.76 10.23 3.12
CA VAL A 176 4.46 9.06 3.63
C VAL A 176 4.98 8.20 2.49
N ARG A 177 6.23 7.76 2.52
CA ARG A 177 6.74 6.73 1.61
C ARG A 177 6.76 5.40 2.35
N THR A 178 5.90 4.51 1.91
CA THR A 178 5.72 3.22 2.59
C THR A 178 6.53 2.14 1.88
N PHE A 179 7.27 1.38 2.68
CA PHE A 179 8.07 0.25 2.22
C PHE A 179 7.24 -1.02 2.10
N ASN A 180 7.88 -2.13 1.69
CA ASN A 180 7.18 -3.37 1.40
C ASN A 180 6.33 -3.84 2.59
N HIS A 181 5.06 -4.08 2.33
CA HIS A 181 4.13 -4.60 3.32
C HIS A 181 3.25 -5.68 2.70
N GLU A 182 2.95 -6.69 3.50
CA GLU A 182 2.27 -7.91 3.09
C GLU A 182 1.24 -8.34 4.15
N GLY A 183 0.38 -9.30 3.80
CA GLY A 183 -0.61 -9.85 4.70
C GLY A 183 -1.86 -10.33 3.96
N PRO A 184 -2.92 -10.72 4.69
CA PRO A 184 -4.22 -11.12 4.15
C PRO A 184 -4.79 -10.08 3.18
N ARG A 185 -5.56 -10.50 2.18
CA ARG A 185 -6.20 -9.67 1.15
C ARG A 185 -5.23 -8.99 0.16
N ARG A 186 -3.91 -9.22 0.26
CA ARG A 186 -2.96 -8.79 -0.79
C ARG A 186 -3.25 -9.56 -2.07
N GLU A 187 -3.30 -8.88 -3.23
CA GLU A 187 -3.54 -9.54 -4.51
C GLU A 187 -2.43 -10.55 -4.87
N ASN A 188 -2.82 -11.64 -5.54
CA ASN A 188 -1.93 -12.74 -5.92
C ASN A 188 -0.93 -12.41 -7.04
N VAL A 189 -0.88 -11.17 -7.48
CA VAL A 189 0.12 -10.64 -8.42
C VAL A 189 1.38 -10.13 -7.73
N PHE A 190 1.37 -9.97 -6.40
CA PHE A 190 2.51 -9.52 -5.60
C PHE A 190 3.30 -10.72 -5.06
N GLY A 191 4.63 -10.63 -5.05
CA GLY A 191 5.55 -11.75 -4.84
C GLY A 191 5.16 -12.74 -3.72
N ILE A 192 5.16 -12.31 -2.45
CA ILE A 192 4.85 -13.20 -1.31
C ILE A 192 3.41 -13.73 -1.40
N SER A 193 2.46 -12.85 -1.71
CA SER A 193 1.06 -13.24 -1.87
C SER A 193 0.86 -14.22 -3.04
N SER A 194 1.59 -14.05 -4.14
CA SER A 194 1.59 -14.98 -5.27
C SER A 194 2.08 -16.37 -4.88
N TYR A 195 3.17 -16.43 -4.12
CA TYR A 195 3.69 -17.72 -3.66
C TYR A 195 2.70 -18.43 -2.74
N ALA A 196 2.12 -17.70 -1.78
CA ALA A 196 1.11 -18.23 -0.87
C ALA A 196 -0.14 -18.74 -1.60
N TYR A 197 -0.65 -17.97 -2.56
CA TYR A 197 -1.77 -18.36 -3.42
C TYR A 197 -1.51 -19.64 -4.21
N GLN A 198 -0.35 -19.73 -4.85
CA GLN A 198 0.02 -20.93 -5.62
C GLN A 198 0.15 -22.15 -4.72
N ILE A 199 0.74 -22.01 -3.54
CA ILE A 199 0.84 -23.09 -2.54
C ILE A 199 -0.55 -23.55 -2.12
N ALA A 200 -1.43 -22.63 -1.73
CA ALA A 200 -2.80 -22.95 -1.31
C ALA A 200 -3.58 -23.69 -2.43
N LYS A 201 -3.43 -23.25 -3.69
CA LYS A 201 -4.02 -23.96 -4.85
C LYS A 201 -3.46 -25.38 -5.02
N ILE A 202 -2.17 -25.58 -4.89
CA ILE A 202 -1.54 -26.89 -4.97
C ILE A 202 -2.04 -27.79 -3.83
N GLU A 203 -2.16 -27.25 -2.62
CA GLU A 203 -2.70 -27.97 -1.46
C GLU A 203 -4.13 -28.46 -1.71
N LYS A 204 -5.01 -27.59 -2.24
CA LYS A 204 -6.42 -27.90 -2.50
C LYS A 204 -6.61 -28.89 -3.66
N SER A 205 -5.93 -28.67 -4.77
CA SER A 205 -6.13 -29.44 -6.00
C SER A 205 -5.48 -30.83 -5.97
N LYS A 206 -4.62 -31.12 -4.97
CA LYS A 206 -3.76 -32.32 -4.94
C LYS A 206 -2.98 -32.52 -6.26
N SER A 207 -2.63 -31.41 -6.90
CA SER A 207 -1.96 -31.38 -8.21
C SER A 207 -0.66 -32.18 -8.20
N LYS A 208 -0.42 -32.92 -9.30
CA LYS A 208 0.90 -33.53 -9.56
C LYS A 208 1.96 -32.48 -9.88
N ASN A 209 1.57 -31.33 -10.41
CA ASN A 209 2.47 -30.21 -10.65
C ASN A 209 2.71 -29.42 -9.35
N LYS A 210 3.90 -29.59 -8.79
CA LYS A 210 4.36 -28.95 -7.53
C LYS A 210 5.28 -27.75 -7.77
N ASN A 211 5.24 -27.14 -8.96
CA ASN A 211 6.06 -25.99 -9.29
C ASN A 211 5.35 -24.65 -8.94
N ILE A 212 6.03 -23.82 -8.18
CA ILE A 212 5.63 -22.44 -7.91
C ILE A 212 6.33 -21.55 -8.93
N LEU A 213 5.58 -20.73 -9.66
CA LEU A 213 6.12 -19.78 -10.61
C LEU A 213 6.62 -18.53 -9.88
N VAL A 214 7.84 -18.10 -10.17
CA VAL A 214 8.51 -16.99 -9.47
C VAL A 214 9.21 -16.05 -10.44
N GLY A 215 9.44 -14.80 -9.99
CA GLY A 215 10.33 -13.83 -10.66
C GLY A 215 11.73 -13.80 -10.02
N HIS A 216 12.27 -12.58 -9.81
CA HIS A 216 13.54 -12.39 -9.11
C HIS A 216 13.45 -12.79 -7.63
N LEU A 217 14.35 -13.67 -7.20
CA LEU A 217 14.36 -14.21 -5.84
C LEU A 217 15.46 -13.58 -4.94
N LYS A 218 16.45 -12.92 -5.53
CA LYS A 218 17.62 -12.41 -4.79
C LYS A 218 17.40 -11.02 -4.18
N ASP A 219 16.34 -10.34 -4.55
CA ASP A 219 16.04 -8.99 -4.08
C ASP A 219 15.78 -8.98 -2.57
N LYS A 220 16.34 -7.97 -1.91
CA LYS A 220 16.28 -7.82 -0.45
C LYS A 220 15.29 -6.75 -0.03
N ARG A 221 14.45 -7.08 0.92
CA ARG A 221 13.42 -6.20 1.51
C ARG A 221 13.34 -6.40 3.02
N ASN A 222 12.91 -5.36 3.71
CA ASN A 222 12.34 -5.51 5.04
C ASN A 222 10.82 -5.40 4.92
N PHE A 223 10.11 -6.43 5.35
CA PHE A 223 8.67 -6.53 5.22
C PHE A 223 7.96 -6.10 6.51
N THR A 224 6.82 -5.45 6.35
CA THR A 224 5.93 -5.05 7.45
C THR A 224 4.56 -5.70 7.26
N HIS A 225 3.88 -6.07 8.33
CA HIS A 225 2.51 -6.56 8.23
C HIS A 225 1.54 -5.42 7.94
N VAL A 226 0.50 -5.66 7.13
CA VAL A 226 -0.50 -4.62 6.79
C VAL A 226 -1.19 -4.03 8.01
N LEU A 227 -1.42 -4.79 9.07
CA LEU A 227 -2.02 -4.29 10.32
C LEU A 227 -1.10 -3.28 11.04
N ASP A 228 0.22 -3.51 11.02
CA ASP A 228 1.16 -2.52 11.52
C ASP A 228 1.16 -1.25 10.67
N ILE A 229 0.99 -1.38 9.33
CA ILE A 229 0.93 -0.23 8.42
C ILE A 229 -0.32 0.61 8.65
N VAL A 230 -1.51 0.02 8.79
CA VAL A 230 -2.73 0.81 9.04
C VAL A 230 -2.69 1.51 10.40
N ASN A 231 -2.09 0.87 11.41
CA ASN A 231 -1.79 1.52 12.69
C ASN A 231 -0.84 2.71 12.51
N ALA A 232 0.26 2.55 11.75
CA ALA A 232 1.19 3.64 11.45
C ALA A 232 0.50 4.80 10.72
N TYR A 233 -0.36 4.53 9.75
CA TYR A 233 -1.09 5.56 9.01
C TYR A 233 -2.06 6.34 9.91
N TRP A 234 -2.73 5.65 10.83
CA TRP A 234 -3.54 6.33 11.83
C TRP A 234 -2.69 7.26 12.69
N ILE A 235 -1.61 6.75 13.27
CA ILE A 235 -0.66 7.53 14.09
C ILE A 235 -0.12 8.72 13.28
N ALA A 236 0.20 8.55 12.00
CA ALA A 236 0.66 9.63 11.15
C ALA A 236 -0.36 10.78 11.07
N THR A 237 -1.67 10.48 10.95
CA THR A 237 -2.70 11.54 10.94
C THR A 237 -2.87 12.26 12.27
N GLU A 238 -2.48 11.62 13.38
CA GLU A 238 -2.53 12.25 14.71
C GLU A 238 -1.29 13.11 14.97
N LEU A 239 -0.10 12.56 14.77
CA LEU A 239 1.15 13.09 15.31
C LEU A 239 2.07 13.76 14.28
N CYS A 240 1.99 13.39 13.00
CA CYS A 240 2.88 13.93 11.99
C CYS A 240 2.56 15.38 11.61
N GLU A 241 3.60 16.14 11.35
CA GLU A 241 3.49 17.50 10.85
C GLU A 241 3.04 17.48 9.37
N VAL A 242 2.07 18.34 9.05
CA VAL A 242 1.60 18.50 7.66
C VAL A 242 2.72 19.07 6.77
N GLY A 243 2.78 18.61 5.53
CA GLY A 243 3.78 19.00 4.54
C GLY A 243 5.12 18.26 4.67
N LYS A 244 5.45 17.67 5.82
CA LYS A 244 6.66 16.86 5.97
C LYS A 244 6.50 15.49 5.33
N LEU A 245 7.63 14.89 4.95
CA LEU A 245 7.76 13.53 4.46
C LEU A 245 8.21 12.63 5.60
N TYR A 246 7.60 11.45 5.69
CA TYR A 246 7.96 10.40 6.63
C TYR A 246 8.11 9.05 5.91
N LEU A 247 9.07 8.25 6.34
CA LEU A 247 9.22 6.88 5.85
C LEU A 247 8.56 5.91 6.83
N ILE A 248 7.76 4.99 6.31
CA ILE A 248 7.06 3.97 7.12
C ILE A 248 7.44 2.59 6.60
N GLY A 249 8.02 1.77 7.47
CA GLY A 249 8.41 0.40 7.16
C GLY A 249 9.09 -0.28 8.34
N ASN A 250 9.48 -1.52 8.15
CA ASN A 250 10.26 -2.24 9.16
C ASN A 250 11.72 -1.81 9.10
N TYR A 251 12.17 -1.02 10.06
CA TYR A 251 13.53 -0.51 10.14
C TYR A 251 14.53 -1.45 10.85
N ASN A 252 14.07 -2.64 11.27
CA ASN A 252 14.96 -3.62 11.89
C ASN A 252 15.86 -4.27 10.83
N LEU A 253 17.14 -3.87 10.81
CA LEU A 253 18.12 -4.38 9.86
C LEU A 253 18.42 -5.87 10.02
N LYS A 254 18.02 -6.50 11.13
CA LYS A 254 18.07 -7.95 11.31
C LYS A 254 16.88 -8.66 10.65
N SER A 255 15.87 -7.93 10.21
CA SER A 255 14.65 -8.44 9.56
C SER A 255 14.65 -8.16 8.05
N ILE A 256 15.80 -8.30 7.41
CA ILE A 256 15.96 -8.18 5.96
C ILE A 256 15.92 -9.57 5.35
N TYR A 257 15.01 -9.78 4.40
CA TYR A 257 14.82 -11.07 3.75
C TYR A 257 14.87 -10.93 2.24
N THR A 258 15.39 -11.98 1.58
CA THR A 258 15.22 -12.14 0.13
C THR A 258 13.87 -12.78 -0.17
N PHE A 259 13.37 -12.61 -1.40
CA PHE A 259 12.17 -13.32 -1.85
C PHE A 259 12.37 -14.84 -1.85
N GLN A 260 13.63 -15.32 -2.02
CA GLN A 260 13.95 -16.74 -1.87
C GLN A 260 13.71 -17.22 -0.44
N GLN A 261 14.20 -16.49 0.56
CA GLN A 261 13.97 -16.85 1.96
C GLN A 261 12.48 -16.85 2.31
N ALA A 262 11.71 -15.89 1.77
CA ALA A 262 10.25 -15.88 1.92
C ALA A 262 9.60 -17.12 1.30
N LEU A 263 10.00 -17.49 0.09
CA LEU A 263 9.50 -18.67 -0.60
C LEU A 263 9.80 -19.96 0.16
N GLU A 264 11.06 -20.16 0.61
CA GLU A 264 11.44 -21.37 1.34
C GLU A 264 10.69 -21.49 2.68
N LYS A 265 10.50 -20.37 3.39
CA LYS A 265 9.67 -20.35 4.60
C LYS A 265 8.21 -20.70 4.30
N LEU A 266 7.61 -20.17 3.23
CA LEU A 266 6.25 -20.53 2.82
C LEU A 266 6.14 -22.00 2.44
N LYS A 267 7.13 -22.55 1.73
CA LYS A 267 7.19 -24.00 1.44
C LYS A 267 7.24 -24.85 2.72
N SER A 268 7.97 -24.40 3.74
CA SER A 268 8.03 -25.12 5.03
C SER A 268 6.71 -25.10 5.81
N LEU A 269 5.86 -24.08 5.58
CA LEU A 269 4.51 -23.97 6.14
C LEU A 269 3.46 -24.78 5.36
N SER A 270 3.83 -25.27 4.18
CA SER A 270 2.92 -26.04 3.32
C SER A 270 2.65 -27.44 3.88
N LYS A 271 1.42 -27.90 3.65
CA LYS A 271 1.00 -29.29 3.88
C LYS A 271 1.59 -30.26 2.83
N ILE A 272 2.09 -29.74 1.72
CA ILE A 272 2.66 -30.52 0.62
C ILE A 272 4.17 -30.52 0.69
N LYS A 273 4.77 -31.70 0.71
CA LYS A 273 6.22 -31.89 0.65
C LYS A 273 6.74 -31.79 -0.80
N ASN A 274 8.02 -31.44 -0.95
CA ASN A 274 8.75 -31.42 -2.22
C ASN A 274 8.20 -30.39 -3.22
N LEU A 275 7.73 -29.21 -2.73
CA LEU A 275 7.40 -28.09 -3.59
C LEU A 275 8.66 -27.57 -4.29
N LYS A 276 8.60 -27.46 -5.61
CA LYS A 276 9.66 -26.90 -6.46
C LYS A 276 9.29 -25.48 -6.85
N HIS A 277 10.21 -24.76 -7.46
CA HIS A 277 9.89 -23.46 -8.11
C HIS A 277 10.57 -23.38 -9.47
N LYS A 278 10.01 -22.55 -10.33
CA LYS A 278 10.51 -22.27 -11.67
C LYS A 278 10.40 -20.78 -11.95
N ILE A 279 11.47 -20.20 -12.50
CA ILE A 279 11.42 -18.81 -12.99
C ILE A 279 10.43 -18.73 -14.13
N HIS A 280 9.53 -17.76 -14.05
CA HIS A 280 8.55 -17.45 -15.08
C HIS A 280 8.89 -16.08 -15.66
N THR A 281 9.34 -16.07 -16.90
CA THR A 281 9.85 -14.85 -17.57
C THR A 281 8.89 -13.65 -17.47
N PRO A 282 7.56 -13.81 -17.62
CA PRO A 282 6.61 -12.71 -17.44
C PRO A 282 6.60 -12.06 -16.05
N PHE A 283 7.17 -12.72 -15.02
CA PHE A 283 7.32 -12.14 -13.68
C PHE A 283 8.65 -11.41 -13.49
N VAL A 284 9.51 -11.43 -14.49
CA VAL A 284 10.81 -10.74 -14.49
C VAL A 284 10.61 -9.34 -15.04
N ARG A 285 10.91 -8.32 -14.25
CA ARG A 285 10.75 -6.90 -14.63
C ARG A 285 11.89 -6.45 -15.54
N PRO A 286 11.65 -5.48 -16.46
CA PRO A 286 12.69 -4.88 -17.28
C PRO A 286 13.83 -4.27 -16.47
N THR A 287 13.50 -3.59 -15.35
CA THR A 287 14.47 -3.04 -14.41
C THR A 287 14.22 -3.61 -13.03
N ASN A 288 15.27 -4.14 -12.41
CA ASN A 288 15.21 -4.71 -11.08
C ASN A 288 15.77 -3.75 -10.04
N VAL A 289 15.13 -3.67 -8.88
CA VAL A 289 15.58 -2.91 -7.71
C VAL A 289 16.07 -3.91 -6.66
N PRO A 290 17.38 -4.18 -6.57
CA PRO A 290 17.90 -5.28 -5.74
C PRO A 290 17.77 -5.02 -4.23
N PHE A 291 17.79 -3.74 -3.82
CA PHE A 291 17.71 -3.35 -2.43
C PHE A 291 16.64 -2.29 -2.23
N LEU A 292 15.76 -2.51 -1.26
CA LEU A 292 14.79 -1.52 -0.81
C LEU A 292 14.61 -1.69 0.70
N ILE A 293 15.53 -1.07 1.45
CA ILE A 293 15.71 -1.31 2.88
C ILE A 293 15.69 0.05 3.59
N THR A 294 14.69 0.27 4.44
CA THR A 294 14.63 1.46 5.29
C THR A 294 15.36 1.22 6.61
N GLY A 295 15.99 2.27 7.11
CA GLY A 295 16.56 2.34 8.45
C GLY A 295 15.61 2.98 9.46
N LYS A 296 16.15 3.41 10.60
CA LYS A 296 15.43 4.20 11.58
C LYS A 296 15.06 5.57 11.00
N THR A 297 13.76 5.92 11.04
CA THR A 297 13.18 7.04 10.32
C THR A 297 12.75 8.16 11.27
N GLU A 298 12.46 9.35 10.72
CA GLU A 298 11.88 10.45 11.48
C GLU A 298 10.50 10.09 12.05
N PHE A 299 9.73 9.24 11.33
CA PHE A 299 8.44 8.74 11.82
C PHE A 299 8.59 7.98 13.13
N GLU A 300 9.54 7.04 13.19
CA GLU A 300 9.80 6.26 14.41
C GLU A 300 10.28 7.15 15.56
N LYS A 301 11.19 8.09 15.28
CA LYS A 301 11.70 9.02 16.30
C LYS A 301 10.59 9.88 16.89
N LEU A 302 9.71 10.40 16.03
CA LEU A 302 8.61 11.27 16.44
C LEU A 302 7.53 10.52 17.23
N THR A 303 7.18 9.30 16.80
CA THR A 303 5.98 8.61 17.28
C THR A 303 6.26 7.47 18.24
N GLY A 304 7.50 6.99 18.30
CA GLY A 304 7.87 5.75 19.00
C GLY A 304 7.30 4.47 18.34
N TRP A 305 6.67 4.61 17.17
CA TRP A 305 6.05 3.48 16.47
C TRP A 305 7.09 2.42 16.07
N LYS A 306 6.71 1.16 16.23
CA LYS A 306 7.49 -0.02 15.82
C LYS A 306 6.58 -1.08 15.24
N PRO A 307 6.97 -1.75 14.14
CA PRO A 307 6.23 -2.91 13.67
C PRO A 307 6.30 -4.02 14.74
N LYS A 308 5.16 -4.63 15.04
CA LYS A 308 5.02 -5.63 16.10
C LYS A 308 4.93 -7.06 15.55
N ILE A 309 4.43 -7.21 14.33
CA ILE A 309 4.13 -8.52 13.76
C ILE A 309 5.37 -9.06 13.05
N SER A 310 5.75 -10.28 13.40
CA SER A 310 6.96 -10.90 12.86
C SER A 310 6.83 -11.30 11.39
N PHE A 311 7.96 -11.45 10.69
CA PHE A 311 7.98 -11.93 9.31
C PHE A 311 7.35 -13.32 9.16
N ASN A 312 7.56 -14.22 10.12
CA ASN A 312 6.93 -15.54 10.11
C ASN A 312 5.41 -15.44 10.18
N GLN A 313 4.90 -14.53 11.00
CA GLN A 313 3.45 -14.29 11.10
C GLN A 313 2.89 -13.70 9.80
N ILE A 314 3.60 -12.76 9.16
CA ILE A 314 3.22 -12.22 7.83
C ILE A 314 2.99 -13.37 6.84
N LEU A 315 3.94 -14.30 6.76
CA LEU A 315 3.88 -15.44 5.82
C LEU A 315 2.73 -16.41 6.17
N SER A 316 2.57 -16.71 7.46
CA SER A 316 1.51 -17.59 7.95
C SER A 316 0.13 -17.01 7.67
N ASP A 317 -0.09 -15.74 8.00
CA ASP A 317 -1.38 -15.08 7.81
C ASP A 317 -1.73 -14.97 6.32
N THR A 318 -0.74 -14.65 5.47
CA THR A 318 -0.93 -14.58 4.03
C THR A 318 -1.29 -15.95 3.45
N LEU A 319 -0.61 -17.02 3.89
CA LEU A 319 -0.91 -18.38 3.40
C LEU A 319 -2.28 -18.86 3.89
N ASN A 320 -2.62 -18.64 5.15
CA ASN A 320 -3.91 -19.04 5.71
C ASN A 320 -5.07 -18.29 5.07
N PHE A 321 -4.90 -16.99 4.78
CA PHE A 321 -5.87 -16.24 3.98
C PHE A 321 -6.12 -16.93 2.63
N TRP A 322 -5.07 -17.26 1.88
CA TRP A 322 -5.27 -17.91 0.57
C TRP A 322 -5.85 -19.33 0.67
N ARG A 323 -5.59 -20.05 1.76
CA ARG A 323 -6.24 -21.34 2.04
C ARG A 323 -7.75 -21.23 2.22
N SER A 324 -8.23 -20.08 2.74
CA SER A 324 -9.66 -19.84 2.87
C SER A 324 -10.33 -19.32 1.59
N GLU A 325 -9.54 -18.72 0.68
CA GLU A 325 -10.07 -18.09 -0.54
C GLU A 325 -10.06 -19.01 -1.78
N VAL A 326 -9.26 -20.07 -1.79
CA VAL A 326 -9.12 -20.97 -2.95
C VAL A 326 -9.98 -22.23 -2.87
#